data_38179263ce7504df79f4083de8ff05b0
#
_entry.id   38179263ce7504df79f4083de8ff05b0
#
_cell.length_a   1.000
_cell.length_b   1.000
_cell.length_c   1.000
_cell.angle_alpha   90.00
_cell.angle_beta   90.00
_cell.angle_gamma   90.00
#
_symmetry.space_group_name_H-M   'P 1'
#
loop_
_entity.id
_entity.type
_entity.pdbx_description
1 polymer ?
#
loop_
_entity_poly.entity_id
_entity_poly.type
_entity_poly.pdbx_seq_one_letter_code
_entity_poly.pdbx_strand_id
1 'polypeptide(L)'
;MLAVEEQLALQRNSIAALVGAGPDRGLAITRPTVDVARSFALPEHLEAELLGRRPDIVAARMRAEAAARRIDQARAEFYPNVNLTSVIGLQSMGLDMLTHNGSSTGSSGPAITLPIFSGGALRGNLRGAEADYAAAVAEYNRTVIQALQEVADAAVGQKALGPQLDRTADAVDAAREAWRIQSNRYEGGLANYLDVLSAQDDLLANLRAQSDLQSRSFALDIALVRALGGGYQIKKI
;
A
#
# COMPACT_ATOMS: atom_id res chain seq x y z
N MET A 1 -18.05 7.06 -24.58
CA MET A 1 -18.67 5.85 -23.99
C MET A 1 -17.70 4.68 -24.04
N LEU A 2 -17.25 4.20 -25.20
CA LEU A 2 -16.34 3.04 -25.31
C LEU A 2 -15.04 3.14 -24.46
N ALA A 3 -14.37 4.30 -24.43
CA ALA A 3 -13.17 4.49 -23.62
C ALA A 3 -13.42 4.36 -22.11
N VAL A 4 -14.59 4.76 -21.62
CA VAL A 4 -14.97 4.61 -20.21
C VAL A 4 -15.28 3.15 -19.87
N GLU A 5 -15.89 2.42 -20.80
CA GLU A 5 -16.16 0.99 -20.65
C GLU A 5 -14.85 0.18 -20.61
N GLU A 6 -13.90 0.52 -21.48
CA GLU A 6 -12.55 -0.06 -21.46
C GLU A 6 -11.85 0.19 -20.11
N GLN A 7 -11.84 1.44 -19.64
CA GLN A 7 -11.26 1.76 -18.33
C GLN A 7 -11.94 0.99 -17.19
N LEU A 8 -13.26 0.85 -17.21
CA LEU A 8 -14.00 0.08 -16.22
C LEU A 8 -13.57 -1.40 -16.23
N ALA A 9 -13.41 -1.99 -17.43
CA ALA A 9 -12.97 -3.37 -17.57
C ALA A 9 -11.55 -3.57 -17.02
N LEU A 10 -10.62 -2.64 -17.32
CA LEU A 10 -9.26 -2.67 -16.79
C LEU A 10 -9.22 -2.53 -15.25
N GLN A 11 -10.06 -1.68 -14.67
CA GLN A 11 -10.18 -1.55 -13.22
C GLN A 11 -10.72 -2.82 -12.56
N ARG A 12 -11.72 -3.48 -13.18
CA ARG A 12 -12.23 -4.77 -12.69
C ARG A 12 -11.17 -5.86 -12.71
N ASN A 13 -10.34 -5.93 -13.76
CA ASN A 13 -9.23 -6.86 -13.84
C ASN A 13 -8.18 -6.57 -12.74
N SER A 14 -7.89 -5.29 -12.50
CA SER A 14 -6.98 -4.87 -11.42
C SER A 14 -7.50 -5.28 -10.03
N ILE A 15 -8.79 -5.10 -9.76
CA ILE A 15 -9.42 -5.54 -8.50
C ILE A 15 -9.33 -7.06 -8.38
N ALA A 16 -9.63 -7.82 -9.44
CA ALA A 16 -9.53 -9.27 -9.43
C ALA A 16 -8.10 -9.74 -9.08
N ALA A 17 -7.09 -9.11 -9.68
CA ALA A 17 -5.69 -9.41 -9.39
C ALA A 17 -5.31 -9.09 -7.93
N LEU A 18 -5.78 -7.96 -7.36
CA LEU A 18 -5.53 -7.59 -5.98
C LEU A 18 -6.14 -8.55 -4.95
N VAL A 19 -7.26 -9.20 -5.29
CA VAL A 19 -7.88 -10.25 -4.46
C VAL A 19 -7.28 -11.64 -4.72
N GLY A 20 -6.24 -11.74 -5.55
CA GLY A 20 -5.61 -13.02 -5.90
C GLY A 20 -6.48 -13.93 -6.76
N ALA A 21 -7.45 -13.39 -7.51
CA ALA A 21 -8.35 -14.13 -8.36
C ALA A 21 -8.04 -13.91 -9.85
N GLY A 22 -8.47 -14.86 -10.71
CA GLY A 22 -8.31 -14.72 -12.15
C GLY A 22 -9.22 -13.65 -12.75
N PRO A 23 -9.01 -13.28 -14.05
CA PRO A 23 -9.77 -12.23 -14.74
C PRO A 23 -11.28 -12.49 -14.78
N ASP A 24 -11.71 -13.75 -14.78
CA ASP A 24 -13.12 -14.12 -14.71
C ASP A 24 -13.85 -13.54 -13.50
N ARG A 25 -13.13 -13.39 -12.38
CA ARG A 25 -13.68 -12.71 -11.20
C ARG A 25 -13.96 -11.24 -11.46
N GLY A 26 -13.16 -10.58 -12.30
CA GLY A 26 -13.38 -9.21 -12.74
C GLY A 26 -14.72 -9.03 -13.48
N LEU A 27 -15.09 -10.00 -14.30
CA LEU A 27 -16.38 -10.01 -15.03
C LEU A 27 -17.59 -10.15 -14.09
N ALA A 28 -17.42 -10.82 -12.96
CA ALA A 28 -18.48 -11.01 -11.96
C ALA A 28 -18.70 -9.77 -11.06
N ILE A 29 -17.86 -8.73 -11.17
CA ILE A 29 -18.02 -7.49 -10.38
C ILE A 29 -19.15 -6.67 -11.00
N THR A 30 -20.28 -6.61 -10.31
CA THR A 30 -21.43 -5.78 -10.70
C THR A 30 -21.20 -4.31 -10.35
N ARG A 31 -21.95 -3.42 -11.01
CA ARG A 31 -21.91 -1.99 -10.68
C ARG A 31 -22.49 -1.78 -9.27
N PRO A 32 -21.73 -1.20 -8.32
CA PRO A 32 -22.26 -0.91 -6.99
C PRO A 32 -23.32 0.20 -7.08
N THR A 33 -24.34 0.11 -6.23
CA THR A 33 -25.24 1.24 -5.96
C THR A 33 -24.53 2.16 -4.99
N VAL A 34 -24.00 3.27 -5.47
CA VAL A 34 -23.27 4.25 -4.67
C VAL A 34 -24.14 5.50 -4.52
N ASP A 35 -24.35 5.91 -3.28
CA ASP A 35 -24.93 7.22 -2.99
C ASP A 35 -23.84 8.28 -3.17
N VAL A 36 -23.83 8.95 -4.32
CA VAL A 36 -22.86 10.00 -4.65
C VAL A 36 -23.05 11.29 -3.82
N ALA A 37 -24.18 11.45 -3.15
CA ALA A 37 -24.45 12.57 -2.26
C ALA A 37 -23.98 12.33 -0.82
N ARG A 38 -23.44 11.12 -0.53
CA ARG A 38 -22.97 10.78 0.81
C ARG A 38 -21.81 11.68 1.23
N SER A 39 -22.00 12.43 2.31
CA SER A 39 -20.92 13.16 2.95
C SER A 39 -20.10 12.23 3.85
N PHE A 40 -18.78 12.28 3.71
CA PHE A 40 -17.86 11.58 4.60
C PHE A 40 -17.39 12.57 5.69
N ALA A 41 -17.70 12.27 6.95
CA ALA A 41 -17.26 13.08 8.06
C ALA A 41 -15.87 12.64 8.53
N LEU A 42 -15.00 13.62 8.82
CA LEU A 42 -13.76 13.37 9.53
C LEU A 42 -14.07 12.98 10.98
N PRO A 43 -13.39 11.96 11.54
CA PRO A 43 -13.44 11.69 12.96
C PRO A 43 -12.90 12.89 13.74
N GLU A 44 -13.52 13.24 14.86
CA GLU A 44 -13.07 14.34 15.72
C GLU A 44 -11.65 14.12 16.27
N HIS A 45 -11.27 12.87 16.47
CA HIS A 45 -9.93 12.47 16.92
C HIS A 45 -9.35 11.39 16.02
N LEU A 46 -8.20 11.70 15.41
CA LEU A 46 -7.38 10.76 14.70
C LEU A 46 -6.37 10.17 15.68
N GLU A 47 -6.67 8.98 16.25
CA GLU A 47 -5.82 8.33 17.23
C GLU A 47 -4.52 7.84 16.58
N ALA A 48 -3.38 8.30 17.10
CA ALA A 48 -2.06 7.86 16.63
C ALA A 48 -1.83 6.35 16.82
N GLU A 49 -2.56 5.70 17.74
CA GLU A 49 -2.50 4.24 17.96
C GLU A 49 -2.96 3.44 16.75
N LEU A 50 -3.83 4.00 15.88
CA LEU A 50 -4.27 3.34 14.66
C LEU A 50 -3.13 3.14 13.66
N LEU A 51 -2.13 4.03 13.66
CA LEU A 51 -0.92 3.90 12.83
C LEU A 51 -0.13 2.64 13.17
N GLY A 52 -0.11 2.23 14.45
CA GLY A 52 0.55 1.00 14.89
C GLY A 52 -0.06 -0.29 14.33
N ARG A 53 -1.25 -0.23 13.74
CA ARG A 53 -1.92 -1.36 13.09
C ARG A 53 -1.59 -1.47 11.59
N ARG A 54 -0.96 -0.47 11.01
CA ARG A 54 -0.58 -0.48 9.59
C ARG A 54 0.43 -1.60 9.33
N PRO A 55 0.17 -2.48 8.35
CA PRO A 55 1.06 -3.62 8.04
C PRO A 55 2.46 -3.19 7.61
N ASP A 56 2.59 -2.05 6.91
CA ASP A 56 3.87 -1.49 6.47
C ASP A 56 4.74 -1.04 7.65
N ILE A 57 4.14 -0.37 8.66
CA ILE A 57 4.83 0.05 9.88
C ILE A 57 5.24 -1.17 10.71
N VAL A 58 4.35 -2.16 10.87
CA VAL A 58 4.65 -3.41 11.56
C VAL A 58 5.79 -4.15 10.87
N ALA A 59 5.76 -4.25 9.54
CA ALA A 59 6.82 -4.89 8.77
C ALA A 59 8.17 -4.16 8.90
N ALA A 60 8.17 -2.83 8.85
CA ALA A 60 9.40 -2.04 9.02
C ALA A 60 9.99 -2.20 10.43
N ARG A 61 9.14 -2.22 11.47
CA ARG A 61 9.56 -2.53 12.85
C ARG A 61 10.20 -3.91 12.95
N MET A 62 9.53 -4.94 12.43
CA MET A 62 10.06 -6.31 12.46
C MET A 62 11.40 -6.45 11.72
N ARG A 63 11.60 -5.69 10.62
CA ARG A 63 12.88 -5.65 9.93
C ARG A 63 13.98 -5.02 10.78
N ALA A 64 13.69 -3.95 11.50
CA ALA A 64 14.64 -3.34 12.45
C ALA A 64 14.97 -4.29 13.61
N GLU A 65 13.98 -4.98 14.18
CA GLU A 65 14.20 -6.01 15.20
C GLU A 65 15.04 -7.17 14.66
N ALA A 66 14.80 -7.64 13.44
CA ALA A 66 15.60 -8.70 12.82
C ALA A 66 17.04 -8.24 12.56
N ALA A 67 17.26 -6.99 12.15
CA ALA A 67 18.60 -6.44 11.98
C ALA A 67 19.34 -6.31 13.33
N ALA A 68 18.65 -5.96 14.42
CA ALA A 68 19.24 -5.98 15.77
C ALA A 68 19.73 -7.38 16.17
N ARG A 69 18.95 -8.44 15.85
CA ARG A 69 19.36 -9.83 16.12
C ARG A 69 20.58 -10.26 15.29
N ARG A 70 20.79 -9.70 14.11
CA ARG A 70 22.00 -9.94 13.30
C ARG A 70 23.24 -9.36 13.95
N ILE A 71 23.14 -8.27 14.72
CA ILE A 71 24.25 -7.76 15.52
C ILE A 71 24.64 -8.79 16.60
N ASP A 72 23.64 -9.38 17.28
CA ASP A 72 23.90 -10.42 18.28
C ASP A 72 24.56 -11.66 17.64
N GLN A 73 24.12 -12.04 16.44
CA GLN A 73 24.75 -13.11 15.67
C GLN A 73 26.22 -12.78 15.31
N ALA A 74 26.49 -11.59 14.79
CA ALA A 74 27.84 -11.15 14.45
C ALA A 74 28.76 -11.07 15.68
N ARG A 75 28.22 -10.73 16.86
CA ARG A 75 28.94 -10.78 18.13
C ARG A 75 29.23 -12.22 18.55
N ALA A 76 28.29 -13.15 18.34
CA ALA A 76 28.50 -14.55 18.68
C ALA A 76 29.64 -15.21 17.88
N GLU A 77 29.93 -14.71 16.66
CA GLU A 77 31.04 -15.19 15.84
C GLU A 77 32.45 -14.99 16.47
N PHE A 78 32.56 -14.12 17.49
CA PHE A 78 33.81 -13.92 18.26
C PHE A 78 34.03 -15.02 19.30
N TYR A 79 33.03 -15.83 19.63
CA TYR A 79 33.11 -16.88 20.63
C TYR A 79 33.38 -18.24 20.00
N PRO A 80 33.89 -19.21 20.80
CA PRO A 80 34.05 -20.57 20.28
C PRO A 80 32.76 -21.19 19.79
N ASN A 81 32.78 -21.75 18.62
CA ASN A 81 31.68 -22.52 18.07
C ASN A 81 31.90 -24.00 18.36
N VAL A 82 30.90 -24.65 18.97
CA VAL A 82 30.91 -26.07 19.29
C VAL A 82 29.85 -26.78 18.42
N ASN A 83 30.34 -27.58 17.48
CA ASN A 83 29.51 -28.38 16.61
C ASN A 83 29.62 -29.86 16.96
N LEU A 84 28.49 -30.59 16.94
CA LEU A 84 28.49 -32.04 16.98
C LEU A 84 28.38 -32.56 15.55
N THR A 85 29.43 -33.24 15.10
CA THR A 85 29.47 -33.85 13.79
C THR A 85 29.38 -35.38 13.90
N SER A 86 28.42 -35.96 13.17
CA SER A 86 28.29 -37.41 13.05
C SER A 86 28.22 -37.79 11.58
N VAL A 87 29.04 -38.74 11.16
CA VAL A 87 29.06 -39.30 9.81
C VAL A 87 28.90 -40.79 9.92
N ILE A 88 27.93 -41.34 9.21
CA ILE A 88 27.69 -42.78 9.06
C ILE A 88 27.67 -43.06 7.57
N GLY A 89 28.44 -44.05 7.15
CA GLY A 89 28.53 -44.43 5.75
C GLY A 89 29.01 -45.86 5.56
N LEU A 90 29.03 -46.28 4.30
CA LEU A 90 29.66 -47.54 3.88
C LEU A 90 30.89 -47.20 3.02
N GLN A 91 32.00 -47.83 3.30
CA GLN A 91 33.25 -47.66 2.57
C GLN A 91 33.75 -49.03 2.14
N SER A 92 33.99 -49.22 0.82
CA SER A 92 34.52 -50.45 0.29
C SER A 92 35.43 -50.17 -0.93
N MET A 93 36.30 -51.11 -1.27
CA MET A 93 37.17 -51.03 -2.45
C MET A 93 36.48 -51.41 -3.77
N GLY A 94 35.23 -51.88 -3.74
CA GLY A 94 34.43 -52.26 -4.90
C GLY A 94 32.95 -52.31 -4.55
N LEU A 95 32.08 -52.17 -5.56
CA LEU A 95 30.60 -52.16 -5.37
C LEU A 95 30.06 -53.49 -4.80
N ASP A 96 30.74 -54.60 -5.09
CA ASP A 96 30.44 -55.95 -4.60
C ASP A 96 30.72 -56.14 -3.12
N MET A 97 31.58 -55.31 -2.53
CA MET A 97 31.97 -55.38 -1.12
C MET A 97 31.21 -54.36 -0.22
N LEU A 98 30.34 -53.55 -0.75
CA LEU A 98 29.62 -52.50 0.01
C LEU A 98 28.73 -53.06 1.13
N THR A 99 28.22 -54.29 0.98
CA THR A 99 27.34 -54.94 1.94
C THR A 99 28.06 -56.01 2.81
N HIS A 100 29.39 -56.15 2.70
CA HIS A 100 30.17 -57.09 3.51
C HIS A 100 30.37 -56.56 4.94
N ASN A 101 30.49 -57.51 5.88
CA ASN A 101 30.85 -57.19 7.26
C ASN A 101 32.19 -56.45 7.31
N GLY A 102 32.19 -55.22 7.82
CA GLY A 102 33.39 -54.37 7.91
C GLY A 102 33.38 -53.17 6.95
N SER A 103 32.40 -53.05 6.06
CA SER A 103 32.26 -51.88 5.18
C SER A 103 31.55 -50.68 5.87
N SER A 104 30.95 -50.88 7.03
CA SER A 104 30.34 -49.77 7.77
C SER A 104 31.42 -48.93 8.46
N THR A 105 31.40 -47.64 8.20
CA THR A 105 32.26 -46.66 8.87
C THR A 105 31.39 -45.58 9.51
N GLY A 106 31.82 -45.09 10.65
CA GLY A 106 31.11 -44.02 11.33
C GLY A 106 32.03 -43.33 12.31
N SER A 107 31.87 -42.01 12.41
CA SER A 107 32.55 -41.20 13.39
C SER A 107 31.56 -40.20 13.99
N SER A 108 31.62 -39.96 15.28
CA SER A 108 30.91 -38.91 15.93
C SER A 108 31.81 -38.21 16.96
N GLY A 109 31.69 -36.90 17.04
CA GLY A 109 32.51 -36.13 17.97
C GLY A 109 32.22 -34.64 17.97
N PRO A 110 32.57 -33.94 19.05
CA PRO A 110 32.50 -32.47 19.08
C PRO A 110 33.64 -31.88 18.22
N ALA A 111 33.30 -30.89 17.41
CA ALA A 111 34.23 -30.03 16.69
C ALA A 111 34.16 -28.63 17.28
N ILE A 112 35.27 -28.16 17.85
CA ILE A 112 35.36 -26.79 18.45
C ILE A 112 36.19 -25.94 17.53
N THR A 113 35.64 -24.82 17.08
CA THR A 113 36.33 -23.81 16.25
C THR A 113 36.31 -22.47 16.94
N LEU A 114 37.50 -21.87 17.14
CA LEU A 114 37.68 -20.53 17.67
C LEU A 114 38.56 -19.73 16.70
N PRO A 115 38.04 -18.64 16.10
CA PRO A 115 38.83 -17.76 15.26
C PRO A 115 39.72 -16.84 16.08
N ILE A 116 40.99 -17.26 16.30
CA ILE A 116 41.97 -16.47 17.08
C ILE A 116 42.45 -15.26 16.27
N PHE A 117 42.59 -15.41 14.96
CA PHE A 117 43.00 -14.35 14.05
C PHE A 117 42.15 -14.37 12.77
N SER A 118 41.40 -13.29 12.55
CA SER A 118 40.47 -13.15 11.41
C SER A 118 40.85 -12.02 10.46
N GLY A 119 42.03 -11.38 10.60
CA GLY A 119 42.45 -10.28 9.75
C GLY A 119 41.48 -9.07 9.73
N GLY A 120 40.66 -8.91 10.77
CA GLY A 120 39.67 -7.86 10.86
C GLY A 120 38.29 -8.22 10.24
N ALA A 121 38.12 -9.40 9.65
CA ALA A 121 36.86 -9.81 9.01
C ALA A 121 35.68 -9.79 9.99
N LEU A 122 35.82 -10.37 11.19
CA LEU A 122 34.76 -10.37 12.21
C LEU A 122 34.35 -8.95 12.66
N ARG A 123 35.33 -8.05 12.81
CA ARG A 123 35.04 -6.64 13.11
C ARG A 123 34.35 -5.94 11.94
N GLY A 124 34.69 -6.29 10.71
CA GLY A 124 34.03 -5.82 9.49
C GLY A 124 32.59 -6.27 9.45
N ASN A 125 32.31 -7.56 9.70
CA ASN A 125 30.96 -8.12 9.77
C ASN A 125 30.11 -7.46 10.84
N LEU A 126 30.67 -7.26 12.04
CA LEU A 126 29.95 -6.57 13.13
C LEU A 126 29.57 -5.14 12.77
N ARG A 127 30.52 -4.35 12.22
CA ARG A 127 30.21 -2.99 11.75
C ARG A 127 29.20 -2.98 10.62
N GLY A 128 29.24 -3.97 9.71
CA GLY A 128 28.23 -4.16 8.67
C GLY A 128 26.84 -4.38 9.27
N ALA A 129 26.71 -5.29 10.24
CA ALA A 129 25.44 -5.55 10.93
C ALA A 129 24.92 -4.32 11.71
N GLU A 130 25.81 -3.54 12.33
CA GLU A 130 25.45 -2.28 13.01
C GLU A 130 24.96 -1.22 12.02
N ALA A 131 25.58 -1.11 10.85
CA ALA A 131 25.14 -0.21 9.77
C ALA A 131 23.79 -0.63 9.17
N ASP A 132 23.57 -1.93 8.96
CA ASP A 132 22.30 -2.48 8.49
C ASP A 132 21.17 -2.21 9.49
N TYR A 133 21.44 -2.32 10.78
CA TYR A 133 20.48 -1.94 11.82
C TYR A 133 20.13 -0.45 11.77
N ALA A 134 21.14 0.41 11.66
CA ALA A 134 20.91 1.86 11.56
C ALA A 134 20.08 2.21 10.31
N ALA A 135 20.34 1.55 9.17
CA ALA A 135 19.54 1.70 7.96
C ALA A 135 18.09 1.23 8.14
N ALA A 136 17.88 0.09 8.81
CA ALA A 136 16.54 -0.44 9.09
C ALA A 136 15.74 0.47 10.03
N VAL A 137 16.38 1.09 11.03
CA VAL A 137 15.75 2.08 11.93
C VAL A 137 15.38 3.35 11.16
N ALA A 138 16.26 3.84 10.28
CA ALA A 138 15.97 4.99 9.44
C ALA A 138 14.77 4.73 8.51
N GLU A 139 14.68 3.52 7.93
CA GLU A 139 13.57 3.10 7.10
C GLU A 139 12.26 3.00 7.89
N TYR A 140 12.30 2.48 9.12
CA TYR A 140 11.15 2.49 10.02
C TYR A 140 10.66 3.91 10.28
N ASN A 141 11.55 4.82 10.64
CA ASN A 141 11.22 6.21 10.89
C ASN A 141 10.62 6.89 9.64
N ARG A 142 11.19 6.64 8.45
CA ARG A 142 10.66 7.12 7.18
C ARG A 142 9.23 6.63 6.94
N THR A 143 8.98 5.35 7.18
CA THR A 143 7.64 4.75 7.01
C THR A 143 6.61 5.37 7.95
N VAL A 144 6.99 5.63 9.21
CA VAL A 144 6.11 6.30 10.19
C VAL A 144 5.80 7.73 9.77
N ILE A 145 6.82 8.51 9.35
CA ILE A 145 6.63 9.89 8.90
C ILE A 145 5.73 9.94 7.66
N GLN A 146 5.94 9.04 6.70
CA GLN A 146 5.09 8.95 5.52
C GLN A 146 3.64 8.61 5.87
N ALA A 147 3.42 7.70 6.81
CA ALA A 147 2.10 7.35 7.29
C ALA A 147 1.38 8.53 7.95
N LEU A 148 2.08 9.31 8.77
CA LEU A 148 1.57 10.56 9.37
C LEU A 148 1.19 11.59 8.29
N GLN A 149 2.06 11.75 7.29
CA GLN A 149 1.79 12.63 6.16
C GLN A 149 0.52 12.20 5.41
N GLU A 150 0.37 10.90 5.08
CA GLU A 150 -0.81 10.38 4.37
C GLU A 150 -2.12 10.68 5.13
N VAL A 151 -2.10 10.56 6.46
CA VAL A 151 -3.27 10.92 7.30
C VAL A 151 -3.55 12.42 7.23
N ALA A 152 -2.51 13.24 7.37
CA ALA A 152 -2.66 14.70 7.34
C ALA A 152 -3.17 15.18 5.96
N ASP A 153 -2.62 14.63 4.87
CA ASP A 153 -3.02 14.98 3.50
C ASP A 153 -4.48 14.59 3.23
N ALA A 154 -4.89 13.39 3.68
CA ALA A 154 -6.28 12.94 3.56
C ALA A 154 -7.23 13.84 4.36
N ALA A 155 -6.86 14.23 5.58
CA ALA A 155 -7.66 15.10 6.42
C ALA A 155 -7.81 16.52 5.83
N VAL A 156 -6.72 17.10 5.31
CA VAL A 156 -6.75 18.40 4.63
C VAL A 156 -7.62 18.32 3.37
N GLY A 157 -7.45 17.26 2.57
CA GLY A 157 -8.25 17.03 1.38
C GLY A 157 -9.74 16.95 1.69
N GLN A 158 -10.11 16.18 2.72
CA GLN A 158 -11.51 16.02 3.16
C GLN A 158 -12.12 17.34 3.64
N LYS A 159 -11.37 18.13 4.43
CA LYS A 159 -11.83 19.45 4.91
C LYS A 159 -12.06 20.44 3.77
N ALA A 160 -11.19 20.40 2.75
CA ALA A 160 -11.31 21.30 1.60
C ALA A 160 -12.45 20.92 0.64
N LEU A 161 -12.89 19.66 0.66
CA LEU A 161 -13.85 19.13 -0.31
C LEU A 161 -15.26 19.72 -0.14
N GLY A 162 -15.75 19.87 1.08
CA GLY A 162 -17.08 20.40 1.35
C GLY A 162 -17.33 21.75 0.68
N PRO A 163 -16.53 22.80 1.00
CA PRO A 163 -16.65 24.09 0.34
C PRO A 163 -16.46 24.07 -1.19
N GLN A 164 -15.68 23.10 -1.72
CA GLN A 164 -15.53 22.93 -3.16
C GLN A 164 -16.81 22.37 -3.81
N LEU A 165 -17.43 21.39 -3.19
CA LEU A 165 -18.70 20.82 -3.66
C LEU A 165 -19.81 21.87 -3.65
N ASP A 166 -19.93 22.67 -2.58
CA ASP A 166 -20.94 23.74 -2.47
C ASP A 166 -20.77 24.76 -3.61
N ARG A 167 -19.53 25.28 -3.79
CA ARG A 167 -19.27 26.26 -4.86
C ARG A 167 -19.49 25.68 -6.26
N THR A 168 -19.20 24.41 -6.46
CA THR A 168 -19.42 23.77 -7.76
C THR A 168 -20.91 23.53 -8.00
N ALA A 169 -21.69 23.24 -6.97
CA ALA A 169 -23.16 23.17 -7.08
C ALA A 169 -23.74 24.52 -7.49
N ASP A 170 -23.32 25.61 -6.83
CA ASP A 170 -23.74 26.97 -7.20
C ASP A 170 -23.36 27.30 -8.66
N ALA A 171 -22.16 26.90 -9.12
CA ALA A 171 -21.71 27.13 -10.48
C ALA A 171 -22.54 26.32 -11.51
N VAL A 172 -22.92 25.07 -11.18
CA VAL A 172 -23.80 24.26 -12.03
C VAL A 172 -25.17 24.92 -12.14
N ASP A 173 -25.74 25.41 -11.05
CA ASP A 173 -27.05 26.05 -11.06
C ASP A 173 -27.03 27.37 -11.84
N ALA A 174 -25.99 28.18 -11.69
CA ALA A 174 -25.80 29.39 -12.48
C ALA A 174 -25.64 29.09 -13.99
N ALA A 175 -24.83 28.08 -14.34
CA ALA A 175 -24.64 27.67 -15.74
C ALA A 175 -25.93 27.10 -16.37
N ARG A 176 -26.71 26.36 -15.58
CA ARG A 176 -28.02 25.83 -16.03
C ARG A 176 -29.00 26.98 -16.31
N GLU A 177 -29.02 27.99 -15.46
CA GLU A 177 -29.87 29.16 -15.66
C GLU A 177 -29.42 29.98 -16.89
N ALA A 178 -28.12 30.18 -17.08
CA ALA A 178 -27.57 30.84 -18.27
C ALA A 178 -27.96 30.10 -19.56
N TRP A 179 -27.82 28.78 -19.58
CA TRP A 179 -28.24 27.96 -20.72
C TRP A 179 -29.74 28.10 -20.98
N ARG A 180 -30.57 28.07 -19.95
CA ARG A 180 -32.04 28.25 -20.06
C ARG A 180 -32.40 29.62 -20.65
N ILE A 181 -31.73 30.68 -20.19
CA ILE A 181 -31.95 32.05 -20.70
C ILE A 181 -31.57 32.13 -22.19
N GLN A 182 -30.39 31.61 -22.57
CA GLN A 182 -29.95 31.64 -23.97
C GLN A 182 -30.87 30.81 -24.89
N SER A 183 -31.36 29.67 -24.42
CA SER A 183 -32.32 28.84 -25.15
C SER A 183 -33.65 29.63 -25.42
N ASN A 184 -34.21 30.28 -24.37
CA ASN A 184 -35.43 31.07 -24.53
C ASN A 184 -35.23 32.28 -25.46
N ARG A 185 -34.06 32.94 -25.40
CA ARG A 185 -33.71 34.05 -26.31
C ARG A 185 -33.61 33.60 -27.76
N TYR A 186 -33.02 32.43 -27.99
CA TYR A 186 -32.92 31.84 -29.32
C TYR A 186 -34.32 31.49 -29.87
N GLU A 187 -35.16 30.84 -29.08
CA GLU A 187 -36.54 30.55 -29.44
C GLU A 187 -37.37 31.82 -29.78
N GLY A 188 -37.07 32.90 -29.06
CA GLY A 188 -37.65 34.23 -29.33
C GLY A 188 -37.00 35.00 -30.47
N GLY A 189 -36.02 34.46 -31.17
CA GLY A 189 -35.28 35.10 -32.27
C GLY A 189 -34.33 36.20 -31.82
N LEU A 190 -33.96 36.27 -30.52
CA LEU A 190 -33.13 37.33 -29.89
C LEU A 190 -31.68 36.92 -29.68
N ALA A 191 -31.29 35.70 -30.01
CA ALA A 191 -29.93 35.17 -29.90
C ALA A 191 -29.66 34.20 -31.05
N ASN A 192 -28.40 33.93 -31.34
CA ASN A 192 -28.02 32.91 -32.31
C ASN A 192 -27.82 31.55 -31.62
N TYR A 193 -27.81 30.48 -32.44
CA TYR A 193 -27.66 29.11 -31.92
C TYR A 193 -26.26 28.87 -31.29
N LEU A 194 -25.22 29.59 -31.70
CA LEU A 194 -23.90 29.49 -31.12
C LEU A 194 -23.88 29.96 -29.64
N ASP A 195 -24.71 30.94 -29.29
CA ASP A 195 -24.84 31.40 -27.89
C ASP A 195 -25.43 30.29 -27.00
N VAL A 196 -26.40 29.53 -27.54
CA VAL A 196 -26.97 28.37 -26.84
C VAL A 196 -25.94 27.25 -26.65
N LEU A 197 -25.19 26.93 -27.72
CA LEU A 197 -24.13 25.90 -27.66
C LEU A 197 -23.03 26.28 -26.67
N SER A 198 -22.60 27.55 -26.66
CA SER A 198 -21.59 28.03 -25.69
C SER A 198 -22.08 27.86 -24.26
N ALA A 199 -23.32 28.27 -23.95
CA ALA A 199 -23.88 28.11 -22.62
C ALA A 199 -24.08 26.63 -22.23
N GLN A 200 -24.36 25.76 -23.21
CA GLN A 200 -24.43 24.32 -23.00
C GLN A 200 -23.07 23.70 -22.70
N ASP A 201 -22.02 24.12 -23.39
CA ASP A 201 -20.65 23.68 -23.13
C ASP A 201 -20.18 24.07 -21.73
N ASP A 202 -20.49 25.30 -21.30
CA ASP A 202 -20.22 25.78 -19.94
C ASP A 202 -20.96 24.93 -18.88
N LEU A 203 -22.24 24.63 -19.10
CA LEU A 203 -23.02 23.75 -18.23
C LEU A 203 -22.41 22.35 -18.15
N LEU A 204 -22.02 21.74 -19.29
CA LEU A 204 -21.39 20.44 -19.34
C LEU A 204 -20.05 20.42 -18.62
N ALA A 205 -19.25 21.48 -18.74
CA ALA A 205 -17.97 21.62 -18.05
C ALA A 205 -18.16 21.63 -16.53
N ASN A 206 -19.13 22.41 -16.02
CA ASN A 206 -19.45 22.47 -14.59
C ASN A 206 -20.02 21.14 -14.06
N LEU A 207 -20.87 20.45 -14.81
CA LEU A 207 -21.38 19.13 -14.44
C LEU A 207 -20.27 18.07 -14.35
N ARG A 208 -19.29 18.13 -15.26
CA ARG A 208 -18.10 17.26 -15.20
C ARG A 208 -17.27 17.56 -13.94
N ALA A 209 -17.01 18.82 -13.66
CA ALA A 209 -16.27 19.24 -12.47
C ALA A 209 -16.96 18.77 -11.17
N GLN A 210 -18.32 18.85 -11.11
CA GLN A 210 -19.09 18.33 -9.99
C GLN A 210 -18.93 16.81 -9.84
N SER A 211 -19.02 16.07 -10.93
CA SER A 211 -18.85 14.61 -10.93
C SER A 211 -17.44 14.20 -10.49
N ASP A 212 -16.42 14.94 -10.91
CA ASP A 212 -15.03 14.70 -10.53
C ASP A 212 -14.81 14.92 -9.03
N LEU A 213 -15.39 16.00 -8.47
CA LEU A 213 -15.34 16.25 -7.01
C LEU A 213 -16.10 15.20 -6.21
N GLN A 214 -17.25 14.73 -6.68
CA GLN A 214 -17.99 13.63 -6.07
C GLN A 214 -17.16 12.34 -6.07
N SER A 215 -16.50 12.01 -7.19
CA SER A 215 -15.60 10.86 -7.27
C SER A 215 -14.40 11.01 -6.33
N ARG A 216 -13.85 12.23 -6.20
CA ARG A 216 -12.76 12.55 -5.28
C ARG A 216 -13.15 12.33 -3.83
N SER A 217 -14.42 12.53 -3.45
CA SER A 217 -14.88 12.29 -2.07
C SER A 217 -14.68 10.83 -1.65
N PHE A 218 -15.01 9.89 -2.52
CA PHE A 218 -14.79 8.47 -2.27
C PHE A 218 -13.30 8.13 -2.21
N ALA A 219 -12.50 8.71 -3.11
CA ALA A 219 -11.06 8.47 -3.12
C ALA A 219 -10.40 8.96 -1.81
N LEU A 220 -10.82 10.10 -1.29
CA LEU A 220 -10.32 10.65 -0.02
C LEU A 220 -10.76 9.82 1.19
N ASP A 221 -11.99 9.32 1.21
CA ASP A 221 -12.48 8.42 2.27
C ASP A 221 -11.67 7.12 2.29
N ILE A 222 -11.47 6.49 1.13
CA ILE A 222 -10.64 5.29 1.01
C ILE A 222 -9.18 5.58 1.41
N ALA A 223 -8.63 6.73 1.02
CA ALA A 223 -7.28 7.14 1.39
C ALA A 223 -7.15 7.30 2.91
N LEU A 224 -8.14 7.90 3.57
CA LEU A 224 -8.17 8.04 5.02
C LEU A 224 -8.25 6.67 5.73
N VAL A 225 -9.15 5.79 5.29
CA VAL A 225 -9.27 4.43 5.82
C VAL A 225 -7.96 3.66 5.67
N ARG A 226 -7.31 3.75 4.50
CA ARG A 226 -6.00 3.14 4.26
C ARG A 226 -4.91 3.71 5.15
N ALA A 227 -4.85 5.04 5.26
CA ALA A 227 -3.86 5.74 6.08
C ALA A 227 -3.96 5.38 7.56
N LEU A 228 -5.17 5.09 8.04
CA LEU A 228 -5.45 4.64 9.41
C LEU A 228 -5.28 3.13 9.61
N GLY A 229 -4.76 2.40 8.62
CA GLY A 229 -4.50 0.96 8.72
C GLY A 229 -5.71 0.06 8.40
N GLY A 230 -6.71 0.56 7.68
CA GLY A 230 -7.83 -0.22 7.13
C GLY A 230 -8.88 -0.70 8.15
N GLY A 231 -8.77 -0.33 9.42
CA GLY A 231 -9.65 -0.79 10.49
C GLY A 231 -10.51 0.29 11.16
N TYR A 232 -10.51 1.50 10.62
CA TYR A 232 -11.30 2.58 11.19
C TYR A 232 -12.79 2.34 10.95
N GLN A 233 -13.53 2.06 12.02
CA GLN A 233 -14.98 2.02 11.99
C GLN A 233 -15.52 3.37 12.50
N ILE A 234 -16.25 4.09 11.65
CA ILE A 234 -17.01 5.26 12.09
C ILE A 234 -18.02 4.76 13.12
N LYS A 235 -17.83 5.08 14.42
CA LYS A 235 -18.88 4.91 15.40
C LYS A 235 -20.05 5.78 14.96
N LYS A 236 -21.13 5.14 14.52
CA LYS A 236 -22.41 5.85 14.36
C LYS A 236 -22.78 6.41 15.72
N ILE A 237 -22.82 7.74 15.83
CA ILE A 237 -23.46 8.46 16.92
C ILE A 237 -24.97 8.33 16.75
#